data_64023b41ab622ae88e67628466edec4b
#
_entry.id   64023b41ab622ae88e67628466edec4b
#
_cell.length_a   1.000
_cell.length_b   1.000
_cell.length_c   1.000
_cell.angle_alpha   90.00
_cell.angle_beta   90.00
_cell.angle_gamma   90.00
#
_symmetry.space_group_name_H-M   'P 1'
#
loop_
_entity.id
_entity.type
_entity.pdbx_description
1 polymer ?
#
loop_
_entity_poly.entity_id
_entity_poly.type
_entity_poly.pdbx_seq_one_letter_code
_entity_poly.pdbx_strand_id
1 'polypeptide(L)'
;MVISLIDEFRKDIDRLDEEILKLLSRRKELVKNIAKFKEKLDLPIFNKKREEEILKIISGKAKELGLDINSVSNVFNSIFQSSRIEQQKQMIKVECGVKKIGLIGFGRFGKLIANHLSDDFEFYVYNKSDKSKEIRQNNATQSSLREACQKDIVILSTPISEMETTLKAIKNLIKKNSIVVDVCSVKEYPVKLMKNILPKNIQILATHPMFGPDTASDSLEGRKIVLCRVRIKDEAYSQIKRFLESKLLNVIETSPQKHDEEIAKSLVLTHFIGRALIDMKASALEIDTRGYRDLIRILDTVKNDTWQLFEDMNKFNKYSKNIKKKFVRSLTNVDNRLKQ
;
A
#
# COMPACT_ATOMS: atom_id res chain seq x y z
N MET A 1 30.81 -21.17 38.09
CA MET A 1 29.50 -21.37 38.72
C MET A 1 28.45 -20.40 38.16
N VAL A 2 28.63 -19.07 38.19
CA VAL A 2 27.61 -18.11 37.65
C VAL A 2 27.39 -18.24 36.14
N ILE A 3 28.44 -18.41 35.32
CA ILE A 3 28.35 -18.60 33.86
C ILE A 3 27.59 -19.88 33.51
N SER A 4 27.81 -20.99 34.26
CA SER A 4 27.12 -22.26 34.08
C SER A 4 25.61 -22.15 34.35
N LEU A 5 25.20 -21.31 35.31
CA LEU A 5 23.78 -21.08 35.64
C LEU A 5 23.08 -20.23 34.53
N ILE A 6 23.77 -19.24 33.97
CA ILE A 6 23.25 -18.47 32.84
C ILE A 6 23.02 -19.37 31.62
N ASP A 7 23.95 -20.29 31.35
CA ASP A 7 23.81 -21.20 30.20
C ASP A 7 22.69 -22.23 30.41
N GLU A 8 22.38 -22.60 31.65
CA GLU A 8 21.23 -23.43 31.99
C GLU A 8 19.92 -22.70 31.73
N PHE A 9 19.78 -21.45 32.19
CA PHE A 9 18.60 -20.63 31.89
C PHE A 9 18.42 -20.38 30.39
N ARG A 10 19.51 -20.20 29.64
CA ARG A 10 19.44 -20.10 28.19
C ARG A 10 18.87 -21.34 27.51
N LYS A 11 19.30 -22.52 27.96
CA LYS A 11 18.74 -23.80 27.46
C LYS A 11 17.27 -23.97 27.81
N ASP A 12 16.83 -23.48 28.95
CA ASP A 12 15.41 -23.50 29.28
C ASP A 12 14.60 -22.54 28.44
N ILE A 13 15.15 -21.34 28.12
CA ILE A 13 14.55 -20.42 27.18
C ILE A 13 14.47 -21.04 25.79
N ASP A 14 15.53 -21.68 25.29
CA ASP A 14 15.53 -22.37 24.00
C ASP A 14 14.41 -23.44 23.90
N ARG A 15 14.17 -24.19 24.99
CA ARG A 15 13.07 -25.16 25.05
C ARG A 15 11.69 -24.50 24.97
N LEU A 16 11.50 -23.38 25.70
CA LEU A 16 10.27 -22.62 25.64
C LEU A 16 10.02 -22.04 24.24
N ASP A 17 11.07 -21.56 23.56
CA ASP A 17 11.00 -21.06 22.18
C ASP A 17 10.58 -22.19 21.20
N GLU A 18 11.09 -23.41 21.39
CA GLU A 18 10.63 -24.57 20.62
C GLU A 18 9.14 -24.89 20.86
N GLU A 19 8.66 -24.77 22.10
CA GLU A 19 7.24 -24.96 22.42
C GLU A 19 6.37 -23.90 21.75
N ILE A 20 6.79 -22.64 21.78
CA ILE A 20 6.13 -21.54 21.07
C ILE A 20 6.04 -21.84 19.57
N LEU A 21 7.12 -22.29 18.93
CA LEU A 21 7.12 -22.68 17.53
C LEU A 21 6.14 -23.82 17.22
N LYS A 22 6.08 -24.84 18.07
CA LYS A 22 5.12 -25.96 17.95
C LYS A 22 3.67 -25.47 18.04
N LEU A 23 3.38 -24.57 19.00
CA LEU A 23 2.05 -23.97 19.15
C LEU A 23 1.66 -23.10 17.96
N LEU A 24 2.58 -22.30 17.45
CA LEU A 24 2.36 -21.50 16.23
C LEU A 24 2.08 -22.38 15.01
N SER A 25 2.82 -23.47 14.84
CA SER A 25 2.60 -24.45 13.77
C SER A 25 1.21 -25.09 13.87
N ARG A 26 0.81 -25.56 15.07
CA ARG A 26 -0.53 -26.12 15.30
C ARG A 26 -1.63 -25.09 15.04
N ARG A 27 -1.43 -23.86 15.47
CA ARG A 27 -2.37 -22.77 15.22
C ARG A 27 -2.52 -22.48 13.72
N LYS A 28 -1.42 -22.52 12.96
CA LYS A 28 -1.42 -22.35 11.50
C LYS A 28 -2.31 -23.38 10.80
N GLU A 29 -2.25 -24.67 11.21
CA GLU A 29 -3.11 -25.72 10.63
C GLU A 29 -4.60 -25.49 10.94
N LEU A 30 -4.95 -25.03 12.15
CA LEU A 30 -6.33 -24.65 12.47
C LEU A 30 -6.81 -23.47 11.61
N VAL A 31 -5.94 -22.51 11.37
CA VAL A 31 -6.24 -21.33 10.52
C VAL A 31 -6.50 -21.74 9.08
N LYS A 32 -5.75 -22.70 8.52
CA LYS A 32 -6.02 -23.28 7.18
C LYS A 32 -7.41 -23.92 7.11
N ASN A 33 -7.79 -24.65 8.15
CA ASN A 33 -9.11 -25.27 8.20
C ASN A 33 -10.23 -24.21 8.27
N ILE A 34 -10.06 -23.16 9.08
CA ILE A 34 -10.99 -22.03 9.12
C ILE A 34 -11.13 -21.37 7.75
N ALA A 35 -10.02 -21.19 7.02
CA ALA A 35 -10.04 -20.61 5.67
C ALA A 35 -10.93 -21.39 4.71
N LYS A 36 -10.82 -22.74 4.70
CA LYS A 36 -11.65 -23.63 3.87
C LYS A 36 -13.15 -23.49 4.18
N PHE A 37 -13.52 -23.30 5.46
CA PHE A 37 -14.92 -23.09 5.83
C PHE A 37 -15.41 -21.71 5.48
N LYS A 38 -14.58 -20.66 5.70
CA LYS A 38 -14.92 -19.28 5.30
C LYS A 38 -15.17 -19.16 3.80
N GLU A 39 -14.34 -19.83 2.99
CA GLU A 39 -14.50 -19.88 1.55
C GLU A 39 -15.85 -20.49 1.15
N LYS A 40 -16.19 -21.65 1.72
CA LYS A 40 -17.48 -22.32 1.45
C LYS A 40 -18.70 -21.49 1.83
N LEU A 41 -18.56 -20.60 2.82
CA LEU A 41 -19.64 -19.77 3.37
C LEU A 41 -19.58 -18.33 2.87
N ASP A 42 -18.68 -18.00 1.94
CA ASP A 42 -18.43 -16.64 1.42
C ASP A 42 -18.19 -15.60 2.55
N LEU A 43 -17.46 -16.00 3.58
CA LEU A 43 -17.16 -15.15 4.73
C LEU A 43 -15.83 -14.41 4.57
N PRO A 44 -15.71 -13.15 5.02
CA PRO A 44 -14.50 -12.37 4.91
C PRO A 44 -13.36 -12.96 5.74
N ILE A 45 -12.12 -12.86 5.23
CA ILE A 45 -10.92 -13.27 5.95
C ILE A 45 -10.78 -12.48 7.26
N PHE A 46 -10.89 -11.16 7.17
CA PHE A 46 -10.76 -10.26 8.31
C PHE A 46 -12.05 -10.16 9.11
N ASN A 47 -11.98 -10.49 10.39
CA ASN A 47 -13.07 -10.32 11.35
C ASN A 47 -12.58 -9.47 12.52
N LYS A 48 -12.73 -8.15 12.38
CA LYS A 48 -12.28 -7.15 13.36
C LYS A 48 -12.86 -7.44 14.76
N LYS A 49 -14.15 -7.72 14.84
CA LYS A 49 -14.85 -7.99 16.11
C LYS A 49 -14.22 -9.18 16.84
N ARG A 50 -13.91 -10.27 16.10
CA ARG A 50 -13.27 -11.45 16.69
C ARG A 50 -11.86 -11.17 17.18
N GLU A 51 -11.07 -10.40 16.45
CA GLU A 51 -9.71 -10.04 16.89
C GLU A 51 -9.74 -9.15 18.14
N GLU A 52 -10.67 -8.18 18.21
CA GLU A 52 -10.88 -7.35 19.41
C GLU A 52 -11.31 -8.19 20.63
N GLU A 53 -12.20 -9.16 20.46
CA GLU A 53 -12.61 -10.10 21.52
C GLU A 53 -11.41 -10.90 22.04
N ILE A 54 -10.59 -11.46 21.14
CA ILE A 54 -9.40 -12.21 21.51
C ILE A 54 -8.41 -11.34 22.25
N LEU A 55 -8.12 -10.13 21.78
CA LEU A 55 -7.20 -9.19 22.45
C LEU A 55 -7.68 -8.85 23.86
N LYS A 56 -8.98 -8.67 24.06
CA LYS A 56 -9.55 -8.42 25.39
C LYS A 56 -9.31 -9.58 26.35
N ILE A 57 -9.54 -10.83 25.90
CA ILE A 57 -9.31 -12.03 26.69
C ILE A 57 -7.82 -12.17 27.05
N ILE A 58 -6.95 -11.97 26.05
CA ILE A 58 -5.50 -12.11 26.21
C ILE A 58 -4.93 -11.04 27.14
N SER A 59 -5.40 -9.79 27.03
CA SER A 59 -5.00 -8.71 27.93
C SER A 59 -5.36 -9.01 29.39
N GLY A 60 -6.52 -9.63 29.64
CA GLY A 60 -6.90 -10.10 30.97
C GLY A 60 -5.92 -11.15 31.51
N LYS A 61 -5.63 -12.19 30.72
CA LYS A 61 -4.69 -13.25 31.10
C LYS A 61 -3.25 -12.73 31.27
N ALA A 62 -2.80 -11.80 30.42
CA ALA A 62 -1.49 -11.18 30.55
C ALA A 62 -1.34 -10.48 31.91
N LYS A 63 -2.38 -9.75 32.34
CA LYS A 63 -2.41 -9.09 33.65
C LYS A 63 -2.32 -10.10 34.80
N GLU A 64 -3.06 -11.22 34.73
CA GLU A 64 -3.02 -12.28 35.72
C GLU A 64 -1.63 -12.95 35.84
N LEU A 65 -0.92 -13.05 34.73
CA LEU A 65 0.44 -13.62 34.63
C LEU A 65 1.56 -12.59 34.86
N GLY A 66 1.25 -11.34 35.19
CA GLY A 66 2.24 -10.29 35.41
C GLY A 66 3.01 -9.85 34.16
N LEU A 67 2.43 -10.08 32.96
CA LEU A 67 3.03 -9.71 31.69
C LEU A 67 2.62 -8.29 31.25
N ASP A 68 3.52 -7.60 30.54
CA ASP A 68 3.19 -6.31 29.96
C ASP A 68 2.14 -6.45 28.83
N ILE A 69 0.98 -5.81 29.02
CA ILE A 69 -0.17 -5.92 28.13
C ILE A 69 0.18 -5.43 26.71
N ASN A 70 0.99 -4.36 26.59
CA ASN A 70 1.35 -3.82 25.29
C ASN A 70 2.25 -4.77 24.52
N SER A 71 3.24 -5.35 25.17
CA SER A 71 4.15 -6.36 24.59
C SER A 71 3.37 -7.59 24.11
N VAL A 72 2.48 -8.13 24.95
CA VAL A 72 1.63 -9.26 24.60
C VAL A 72 0.70 -8.93 23.43
N SER A 73 0.08 -7.75 23.43
CA SER A 73 -0.79 -7.31 22.34
C SER A 73 -0.05 -7.20 21.01
N ASN A 74 1.19 -6.71 21.02
CA ASN A 74 2.02 -6.64 19.81
C ASN A 74 2.33 -8.02 19.23
N VAL A 75 2.68 -9.00 20.09
CA VAL A 75 2.91 -10.39 19.68
C VAL A 75 1.65 -10.96 19.03
N PHE A 76 0.48 -10.80 19.68
CA PHE A 76 -0.77 -11.34 19.12
C PHE A 76 -1.25 -10.65 17.88
N ASN A 77 -1.00 -9.36 17.70
CA ASN A 77 -1.25 -8.66 16.44
C ASN A 77 -0.41 -9.25 15.28
N SER A 78 0.87 -9.59 15.53
CA SER A 78 1.71 -10.26 14.54
C SER A 78 1.20 -11.68 14.21
N ILE A 79 0.71 -12.41 15.22
CA ILE A 79 0.08 -13.73 15.03
C ILE A 79 -1.21 -13.61 14.20
N PHE A 80 -2.05 -12.59 14.42
CA PHE A 80 -3.25 -12.35 13.63
C PHE A 80 -2.90 -12.01 12.18
N GLN A 81 -1.91 -11.17 11.98
CA GLN A 81 -1.40 -10.85 10.65
C GLN A 81 -0.97 -12.12 9.89
N SER A 82 -0.12 -12.93 10.51
CA SER A 82 0.30 -14.22 9.92
C SER A 82 -0.89 -15.13 9.60
N SER A 83 -1.92 -15.12 10.45
CA SER A 83 -3.13 -15.93 10.24
C SER A 83 -3.97 -15.45 9.06
N ARG A 84 -4.08 -14.13 8.86
CA ARG A 84 -4.79 -13.57 7.70
C ARG A 84 -4.06 -13.91 6.40
N ILE A 85 -2.74 -13.79 6.38
CA ILE A 85 -1.90 -14.19 5.23
C ILE A 85 -2.10 -15.68 4.90
N GLU A 86 -2.12 -16.55 5.92
CA GLU A 86 -2.31 -17.98 5.71
C GLU A 86 -3.72 -18.31 5.18
N GLN A 87 -4.77 -17.63 5.70
CA GLN A 87 -6.13 -17.78 5.19
C GLN A 87 -6.21 -17.32 3.72
N GLN A 88 -5.57 -16.21 3.37
CA GLN A 88 -5.52 -15.71 2.00
C GLN A 88 -4.90 -16.73 1.03
N LYS A 89 -3.82 -17.39 1.44
CA LYS A 89 -3.17 -18.44 0.62
C LYS A 89 -4.06 -19.65 0.37
N GLN A 90 -4.97 -19.95 1.31
CA GLN A 90 -5.88 -21.09 1.24
C GLN A 90 -7.17 -20.79 0.47
N MET A 91 -7.62 -19.53 0.46
CA MET A 91 -8.83 -19.15 -0.27
C MET A 91 -8.58 -19.17 -1.78
N ILE A 92 -9.50 -19.74 -2.53
CA ILE A 92 -9.44 -19.81 -4.00
C ILE A 92 -9.26 -18.39 -4.53
N LYS A 93 -8.37 -18.24 -5.50
CA LYS A 93 -8.13 -16.98 -6.22
C LYS A 93 -9.47 -16.43 -6.69
N VAL A 94 -9.86 -15.26 -6.18
CA VAL A 94 -11.01 -14.54 -6.72
C VAL A 94 -10.68 -14.22 -8.18
N GLU A 95 -11.24 -14.97 -9.09
CA GLU A 95 -11.03 -14.75 -10.52
C GLU A 95 -11.67 -13.42 -10.89
N CYS A 96 -10.84 -12.47 -11.25
CA CYS A 96 -11.25 -11.16 -11.75
C CYS A 96 -11.74 -11.23 -13.21
N GLY A 97 -11.83 -12.46 -13.79
CA GLY A 97 -12.20 -12.68 -15.20
C GLY A 97 -11.14 -12.21 -16.20
N VAL A 98 -10.06 -11.58 -15.73
CA VAL A 98 -8.94 -11.06 -16.51
C VAL A 98 -7.68 -11.80 -16.11
N LYS A 99 -6.91 -12.26 -17.09
CA LYS A 99 -5.61 -12.93 -16.84
C LYS A 99 -4.42 -12.08 -17.26
N LYS A 100 -4.62 -11.11 -18.15
CA LYS A 100 -3.53 -10.34 -18.78
C LYS A 100 -3.70 -8.86 -18.55
N ILE A 101 -2.66 -8.24 -18.00
CA ILE A 101 -2.62 -6.81 -17.68
C ILE A 101 -1.53 -6.13 -18.50
N GLY A 102 -1.85 -5.01 -19.12
CA GLY A 102 -0.87 -4.08 -19.67
C GLY A 102 -0.40 -3.11 -18.57
N LEU A 103 0.90 -2.99 -18.36
CA LEU A 103 1.49 -2.05 -17.43
C LEU A 103 2.36 -1.04 -18.19
N ILE A 104 1.98 0.23 -18.11
CA ILE A 104 2.71 1.31 -18.75
C ILE A 104 3.47 2.10 -17.68
N GLY A 105 4.80 2.02 -17.74
CA GLY A 105 5.71 2.53 -16.74
C GLY A 105 6.18 1.44 -15.75
N PHE A 106 7.51 1.24 -15.68
CA PHE A 106 8.16 0.25 -14.82
C PHE A 106 9.15 0.92 -13.88
N GLY A 107 8.68 1.97 -13.19
CA GLY A 107 9.37 2.61 -12.08
C GLY A 107 9.29 1.76 -10.81
N ARG A 108 9.67 2.34 -9.66
CA ARG A 108 9.62 1.66 -8.35
C ARG A 108 8.23 1.06 -8.06
N PHE A 109 7.17 1.83 -8.33
CA PHE A 109 5.80 1.41 -8.06
C PHE A 109 5.28 0.38 -9.08
N GLY A 110 5.60 0.53 -10.37
CA GLY A 110 5.25 -0.47 -11.39
C GLY A 110 5.86 -1.85 -11.10
N LYS A 111 7.11 -1.89 -10.61
CA LYS A 111 7.75 -3.12 -10.13
C LYS A 111 7.01 -3.73 -8.94
N LEU A 112 6.60 -2.91 -7.97
CA LEU A 112 5.85 -3.35 -6.79
C LEU A 112 4.54 -4.03 -7.21
N ILE A 113 3.78 -3.42 -8.11
CA ILE A 113 2.52 -3.99 -8.64
C ILE A 113 2.79 -5.34 -9.31
N ALA A 114 3.75 -5.39 -10.23
CA ALA A 114 4.08 -6.62 -10.95
C ALA A 114 4.48 -7.73 -9.98
N ASN A 115 5.34 -7.43 -9.00
CA ASN A 115 5.81 -8.41 -8.03
C ASN A 115 4.68 -8.99 -7.16
N HIS A 116 3.79 -8.15 -6.64
CA HIS A 116 2.70 -8.61 -5.76
C HIS A 116 1.56 -9.32 -6.50
N LEU A 117 1.39 -9.06 -7.80
CA LEU A 117 0.25 -9.56 -8.57
C LEU A 117 0.66 -10.54 -9.69
N SER A 118 1.95 -10.91 -9.79
CA SER A 118 2.45 -11.87 -10.82
C SER A 118 1.88 -13.28 -10.68
N ASP A 119 1.47 -13.68 -9.48
CA ASP A 119 0.81 -14.98 -9.25
C ASP A 119 -0.64 -15.00 -9.75
N ASP A 120 -1.26 -13.84 -9.94
CA ASP A 120 -2.65 -13.71 -10.35
C ASP A 120 -2.78 -13.33 -11.81
N PHE A 121 -1.81 -12.56 -12.35
CA PHE A 121 -1.88 -11.98 -13.70
C PHE A 121 -0.57 -12.10 -14.46
N GLU A 122 -0.70 -12.27 -15.78
CA GLU A 122 0.40 -12.10 -16.73
C GLU A 122 0.56 -10.61 -17.05
N PHE A 123 1.71 -10.03 -16.70
CA PHE A 123 2.00 -8.62 -16.98
C PHE A 123 2.73 -8.44 -18.30
N TYR A 124 2.19 -7.58 -19.16
CA TYR A 124 2.79 -7.09 -20.40
C TYR A 124 3.23 -5.65 -20.18
N VAL A 125 4.54 -5.45 -20.04
CA VAL A 125 5.10 -4.20 -19.55
C VAL A 125 5.73 -3.39 -20.67
N TYR A 126 5.30 -2.16 -20.81
CA TYR A 126 5.97 -1.15 -21.62
C TYR A 126 6.64 -0.10 -20.73
N ASN A 127 7.89 0.20 -21.03
CA ASN A 127 8.63 1.30 -20.42
C ASN A 127 9.43 2.04 -21.49
N LYS A 128 9.54 3.40 -21.38
CA LYS A 128 10.27 4.22 -22.36
C LYS A 128 11.75 3.86 -22.51
N SER A 129 12.42 3.58 -21.40
CA SER A 129 13.79 3.07 -21.37
C SER A 129 13.82 1.55 -21.33
N ASP A 130 14.90 0.95 -21.81
CA ASP A 130 15.08 -0.49 -21.72
C ASP A 130 15.22 -0.93 -20.25
N LYS A 131 14.30 -1.78 -19.82
CA LYS A 131 14.28 -2.43 -18.51
C LYS A 131 14.04 -3.93 -18.64
N SER A 132 14.39 -4.51 -19.76
CA SER A 132 14.12 -5.92 -20.09
C SER A 132 14.61 -6.90 -19.03
N LYS A 133 15.79 -6.65 -18.45
CA LYS A 133 16.33 -7.48 -17.37
C LYS A 133 15.49 -7.39 -16.09
N GLU A 134 15.16 -6.17 -15.66
CA GLU A 134 14.36 -5.92 -14.45
C GLU A 134 12.93 -6.46 -14.59
N ILE A 135 12.31 -6.30 -15.78
CA ILE A 135 10.95 -6.79 -16.08
C ILE A 135 10.92 -8.32 -15.93
N ARG A 136 11.88 -9.03 -16.54
CA ARG A 136 11.97 -10.50 -16.40
C ARG A 136 12.21 -10.98 -14.98
N GLN A 137 13.02 -10.27 -14.21
CA GLN A 137 13.28 -10.58 -12.79
C GLN A 137 12.02 -10.43 -11.90
N ASN A 138 11.01 -9.70 -12.35
CA ASN A 138 9.73 -9.52 -11.66
C ASN A 138 8.60 -10.33 -12.32
N ASN A 139 8.92 -11.46 -12.96
CA ASN A 139 7.94 -12.37 -13.59
C ASN A 139 6.98 -11.67 -14.57
N ALA A 140 7.47 -10.66 -15.30
CA ALA A 140 6.69 -9.92 -16.28
C ALA A 140 7.30 -10.03 -17.68
N THR A 141 6.50 -9.80 -18.69
CA THR A 141 6.90 -9.84 -20.11
C THR A 141 7.11 -8.43 -20.63
N GLN A 142 8.28 -8.14 -21.15
CA GLN A 142 8.49 -6.88 -21.87
C GLN A 142 7.67 -6.88 -23.17
N SER A 143 6.99 -5.78 -23.42
CA SER A 143 6.12 -5.64 -24.57
C SER A 143 6.25 -4.27 -25.26
N SER A 144 5.74 -4.18 -26.47
CA SER A 144 5.52 -2.90 -27.14
C SER A 144 4.37 -2.12 -26.45
N LEU A 145 4.35 -0.79 -26.65
CA LEU A 145 3.23 0.04 -26.16
C LEU A 145 1.88 -0.45 -26.72
N ARG A 146 1.85 -0.83 -28.01
CA ARG A 146 0.65 -1.38 -28.65
C ARG A 146 0.19 -2.66 -27.96
N GLU A 147 1.09 -3.58 -27.72
CA GLU A 147 0.76 -4.86 -27.10
C GLU A 147 0.25 -4.71 -25.65
N ALA A 148 0.87 -3.86 -24.84
CA ALA A 148 0.38 -3.54 -23.50
C ALA A 148 -1.03 -2.92 -23.55
N CYS A 149 -1.31 -2.04 -24.51
CA CYS A 149 -2.62 -1.41 -24.68
C CYS A 149 -3.73 -2.38 -25.14
N GLN A 150 -3.39 -3.55 -25.68
CA GLN A 150 -4.38 -4.53 -26.13
C GLN A 150 -4.87 -5.50 -25.01
N LYS A 151 -4.50 -5.24 -23.76
CA LYS A 151 -4.96 -6.04 -22.62
C LYS A 151 -6.30 -5.52 -22.07
N ASP A 152 -6.99 -6.37 -21.32
CA ASP A 152 -8.33 -6.03 -20.77
C ASP A 152 -8.26 -4.96 -19.67
N ILE A 153 -7.17 -4.96 -18.92
CA ILE A 153 -6.83 -3.89 -17.96
C ILE A 153 -5.49 -3.29 -18.37
N VAL A 154 -5.42 -1.96 -18.38
CA VAL A 154 -4.19 -1.20 -18.63
C VAL A 154 -3.92 -0.29 -17.45
N ILE A 155 -2.84 -0.57 -16.73
CA ILE A 155 -2.41 0.21 -15.56
C ILE A 155 -1.39 1.26 -15.99
N LEU A 156 -1.65 2.52 -15.64
CA LEU A 156 -0.76 3.65 -15.87
C LEU A 156 0.05 3.94 -14.62
N SER A 157 1.33 3.54 -14.63
CA SER A 157 2.30 3.75 -13.53
C SER A 157 3.42 4.70 -13.99
N THR A 158 3.02 5.80 -14.63
CA THR A 158 3.90 6.88 -15.09
C THR A 158 3.84 8.08 -14.15
N PRO A 159 4.85 8.98 -14.14
CA PRO A 159 4.77 10.23 -13.40
C PRO A 159 3.49 11.03 -13.77
N ILE A 160 2.96 11.78 -12.82
CA ILE A 160 1.72 12.56 -13.01
C ILE A 160 1.90 13.59 -14.13
N SER A 161 3.06 14.21 -14.20
CA SER A 161 3.45 15.15 -15.27
C SER A 161 3.47 14.52 -16.67
N GLU A 162 3.70 13.21 -16.77
CA GLU A 162 3.72 12.45 -18.02
C GLU A 162 2.33 11.90 -18.43
N MET A 163 1.32 12.03 -17.56
CA MET A 163 0.01 11.43 -17.77
C MET A 163 -0.65 11.87 -19.07
N GLU A 164 -0.62 13.17 -19.37
CA GLU A 164 -1.24 13.71 -20.59
C GLU A 164 -0.58 13.16 -21.86
N THR A 165 0.74 13.15 -21.91
CA THR A 165 1.52 12.62 -23.05
C THR A 165 1.27 11.12 -23.22
N THR A 166 1.25 10.38 -22.11
CA THR A 166 0.96 8.94 -22.11
C THR A 166 -0.44 8.67 -22.65
N LEU A 167 -1.46 9.37 -22.16
CA LEU A 167 -2.84 9.20 -22.60
C LEU A 167 -3.02 9.54 -24.09
N LYS A 168 -2.37 10.59 -24.61
CA LYS A 168 -2.37 10.93 -26.04
C LYS A 168 -1.74 9.83 -26.89
N ALA A 169 -0.66 9.20 -26.42
CA ALA A 169 0.01 8.13 -27.12
C ALA A 169 -0.83 6.84 -27.18
N ILE A 170 -1.59 6.54 -26.14
CA ILE A 170 -2.32 5.25 -26.03
C ILE A 170 -3.77 5.31 -26.53
N LYS A 171 -4.41 6.48 -26.62
CA LYS A 171 -5.85 6.62 -26.89
C LYS A 171 -6.36 5.84 -28.11
N ASN A 172 -5.54 5.71 -29.15
CA ASN A 172 -5.88 4.98 -30.38
C ASN A 172 -5.36 3.54 -30.38
N LEU A 173 -4.63 3.14 -29.36
CA LEU A 173 -4.04 1.79 -29.21
C LEU A 173 -4.82 0.93 -28.25
N ILE A 174 -5.60 1.52 -27.35
CA ILE A 174 -6.32 0.80 -26.29
C ILE A 174 -7.43 -0.06 -26.89
N LYS A 175 -7.49 -1.32 -26.44
CA LYS A 175 -8.54 -2.27 -26.77
C LYS A 175 -9.92 -1.73 -26.38
N LYS A 176 -10.90 -1.85 -27.28
CA LYS A 176 -12.29 -1.44 -26.98
C LYS A 176 -12.80 -2.15 -25.72
N ASN A 177 -13.55 -1.40 -24.90
CA ASN A 177 -14.15 -1.88 -23.66
C ASN A 177 -13.15 -2.28 -22.53
N SER A 178 -11.85 -2.08 -22.71
CA SER A 178 -10.88 -2.30 -21.65
C SER A 178 -11.02 -1.28 -20.52
N ILE A 179 -10.39 -1.58 -19.39
CA ILE A 179 -10.36 -0.72 -18.21
C ILE A 179 -8.99 -0.05 -18.13
N VAL A 180 -8.95 1.26 -18.12
CA VAL A 180 -7.73 2.04 -17.83
C VAL A 180 -7.73 2.41 -16.36
N VAL A 181 -6.65 2.05 -15.68
CA VAL A 181 -6.45 2.27 -14.25
C VAL A 181 -5.24 3.19 -14.06
N ASP A 182 -5.39 4.31 -13.35
CA ASP A 182 -4.27 5.09 -12.88
C ASP A 182 -3.91 4.75 -11.43
N VAL A 183 -2.65 4.93 -11.06
CA VAL A 183 -2.14 4.73 -9.70
C VAL A 183 -1.48 5.98 -9.12
N CYS A 184 -1.83 7.15 -9.65
CA CYS A 184 -1.27 8.42 -9.22
C CYS A 184 -1.61 8.76 -7.76
N SER A 185 -0.74 9.55 -7.12
CA SER A 185 -0.95 10.09 -5.77
C SER A 185 -1.92 11.27 -5.70
N VAL A 186 -2.39 11.79 -6.84
CA VAL A 186 -3.48 12.78 -6.96
C VAL A 186 -4.58 12.23 -7.86
N LYS A 187 -5.82 12.70 -7.74
CA LYS A 187 -6.96 12.11 -8.45
C LYS A 187 -7.67 13.06 -9.41
N GLU A 188 -7.94 14.30 -9.02
CA GLU A 188 -8.72 15.21 -9.87
C GLU A 188 -8.07 15.44 -11.25
N TYR A 189 -6.76 15.67 -11.27
CA TYR A 189 -6.03 15.94 -12.52
C TYR A 189 -5.99 14.72 -13.45
N PRO A 190 -5.53 13.53 -13.04
CA PRO A 190 -5.55 12.34 -13.92
C PRO A 190 -6.97 11.98 -14.39
N VAL A 191 -7.97 12.05 -13.52
CA VAL A 191 -9.37 11.77 -13.88
C VAL A 191 -9.86 12.72 -14.96
N LYS A 192 -9.58 14.03 -14.84
CA LYS A 192 -9.92 15.02 -15.88
C LYS A 192 -9.28 14.66 -17.21
N LEU A 193 -8.01 14.33 -17.22
CA LEU A 193 -7.28 13.95 -18.43
C LEU A 193 -7.85 12.67 -19.06
N MET A 194 -8.03 11.61 -18.28
CA MET A 194 -8.57 10.34 -18.76
C MET A 194 -9.98 10.52 -19.36
N LYS A 195 -10.85 11.30 -18.71
CA LYS A 195 -12.20 11.58 -19.25
C LYS A 195 -12.18 12.33 -20.57
N ASN A 196 -11.23 13.26 -20.73
CA ASN A 196 -11.15 14.12 -21.91
C ASN A 196 -10.43 13.46 -23.10
N ILE A 197 -9.44 12.61 -22.83
CA ILE A 197 -8.56 12.05 -23.87
C ILE A 197 -8.99 10.67 -24.33
N LEU A 198 -9.43 9.82 -23.38
CA LEU A 198 -9.80 8.45 -23.71
C LEU A 198 -11.18 8.35 -24.36
N PRO A 199 -11.33 7.48 -25.39
CA PRO A 199 -12.61 7.23 -26.03
C PRO A 199 -13.72 6.86 -25.02
N LYS A 200 -14.97 7.20 -25.32
CA LYS A 200 -16.12 6.99 -24.41
C LYS A 200 -16.39 5.52 -24.09
N ASN A 201 -16.02 4.60 -24.97
CA ASN A 201 -16.16 3.16 -24.79
C ASN A 201 -15.07 2.53 -23.90
N ILE A 202 -14.06 3.30 -23.48
CA ILE A 202 -13.03 2.84 -22.54
C ILE A 202 -13.51 3.08 -21.11
N GLN A 203 -13.44 2.05 -20.26
CA GLN A 203 -13.76 2.17 -18.85
C GLN A 203 -12.59 2.83 -18.08
N ILE A 204 -12.89 3.58 -17.04
CA ILE A 204 -11.91 4.33 -16.26
C ILE A 204 -12.15 4.06 -14.76
N LEU A 205 -11.12 3.56 -14.11
CA LEU A 205 -11.05 3.43 -12.66
C LEU A 205 -9.83 4.22 -12.17
N ALA A 206 -10.05 5.22 -11.32
CA ALA A 206 -8.96 5.96 -10.71
C ALA A 206 -8.63 5.34 -9.35
N THR A 207 -7.34 5.08 -9.10
CA THR A 207 -6.90 4.46 -7.86
C THR A 207 -5.71 5.22 -7.25
N HIS A 208 -5.56 5.08 -5.93
CA HIS A 208 -4.35 5.51 -5.24
C HIS A 208 -3.98 4.47 -4.17
N PRO A 209 -3.03 3.59 -4.44
CA PRO A 209 -2.39 2.77 -3.42
C PRO A 209 -1.64 3.67 -2.43
N MET A 210 -2.13 3.71 -1.16
CA MET A 210 -1.58 4.55 -0.09
C MET A 210 -0.33 3.93 0.55
N PHE A 211 0.50 3.31 -0.27
CA PHE A 211 1.73 2.63 0.13
C PHE A 211 2.75 2.68 -1.01
N GLY A 212 4.00 2.55 -0.66
CA GLY A 212 5.10 2.50 -1.62
C GLY A 212 6.00 1.29 -1.40
N PRO A 213 7.03 1.11 -2.24
CA PRO A 213 7.98 0.00 -2.14
C PRO A 213 8.64 -0.14 -0.78
N ASP A 214 8.88 0.98 -0.08
CA ASP A 214 9.54 0.97 1.23
C ASP A 214 8.63 0.49 2.37
N THR A 215 7.31 0.50 2.16
CA THR A 215 6.33 0.15 3.20
C THR A 215 5.50 -1.08 2.88
N ALA A 216 5.57 -1.60 1.66
CA ALA A 216 4.79 -2.74 1.19
C ALA A 216 5.62 -3.74 0.37
N SER A 217 6.94 -3.82 0.60
CA SER A 217 7.81 -4.80 -0.08
C SER A 217 7.36 -6.23 0.17
N ASP A 218 6.95 -6.54 1.40
CA ASP A 218 6.73 -7.91 1.85
C ASP A 218 5.25 -8.32 1.83
N SER A 219 4.32 -7.38 2.03
CA SER A 219 2.88 -7.67 2.11
C SER A 219 2.02 -6.45 1.80
N LEU A 220 0.88 -6.71 1.15
CA LEU A 220 -0.19 -5.72 0.96
C LEU A 220 -1.19 -5.67 2.12
N GLU A 221 -1.11 -6.61 3.08
CA GLU A 221 -2.07 -6.75 4.15
C GLU A 221 -2.23 -5.46 4.98
N GLY A 222 -3.48 -5.07 5.18
CA GLY A 222 -3.85 -3.87 5.95
C GLY A 222 -3.49 -2.56 5.27
N ARG A 223 -2.82 -2.59 4.10
CA ARG A 223 -2.50 -1.38 3.34
C ARG A 223 -3.77 -0.79 2.75
N LYS A 224 -3.84 0.53 2.70
CA LYS A 224 -5.00 1.23 2.15
C LYS A 224 -4.84 1.41 0.65
N ILE A 225 -5.93 1.22 -0.10
CA ILE A 225 -6.04 1.63 -1.49
C ILE A 225 -7.32 2.44 -1.67
N VAL A 226 -7.20 3.59 -2.30
CA VAL A 226 -8.37 4.42 -2.63
C VAL A 226 -8.86 4.06 -4.01
N LEU A 227 -10.19 3.90 -4.15
CA LEU A 227 -10.88 3.74 -5.42
C LEU A 227 -11.81 4.94 -5.66
N CYS A 228 -11.65 5.59 -6.81
CA CYS A 228 -12.55 6.61 -7.30
C CYS A 228 -13.23 6.10 -8.57
N ARG A 229 -14.52 5.82 -8.48
CA ARG A 229 -15.33 5.33 -9.60
C ARG A 229 -15.58 6.46 -10.59
N VAL A 230 -15.10 6.33 -11.84
CA VAL A 230 -15.18 7.39 -12.85
C VAL A 230 -16.11 7.01 -14.00
N ARG A 231 -15.80 5.97 -14.74
CA ARG A 231 -16.57 5.43 -15.86
C ARG A 231 -16.29 3.93 -15.98
N ILE A 232 -16.96 3.14 -15.19
CA ILE A 232 -16.77 1.69 -15.11
C ILE A 232 -18.11 1.00 -14.85
N LYS A 233 -18.32 -0.16 -15.43
CA LYS A 233 -19.50 -0.99 -15.19
C LYS A 233 -19.51 -1.52 -13.76
N ASP A 234 -20.70 -1.66 -13.17
CA ASP A 234 -20.89 -2.12 -11.79
C ASP A 234 -20.25 -3.48 -11.53
N GLU A 235 -20.43 -4.40 -12.46
CA GLU A 235 -19.87 -5.75 -12.37
C GLU A 235 -18.34 -5.73 -12.34
N ALA A 236 -17.69 -5.05 -13.29
CA ALA A 236 -16.24 -4.94 -13.35
C ALA A 236 -15.67 -4.24 -12.12
N TYR A 237 -16.33 -3.19 -11.65
CA TYR A 237 -15.96 -2.49 -10.42
C TYR A 237 -16.01 -3.41 -9.21
N SER A 238 -17.10 -4.15 -9.05
CA SER A 238 -17.30 -5.08 -7.92
C SER A 238 -16.30 -6.24 -7.95
N GLN A 239 -15.95 -6.75 -9.15
CA GLN A 239 -14.93 -7.78 -9.30
C GLN A 239 -13.54 -7.27 -8.89
N ILE A 240 -13.14 -6.08 -9.36
CA ILE A 240 -11.85 -5.47 -8.98
C ILE A 240 -11.81 -5.20 -7.47
N LYS A 241 -12.88 -4.65 -6.90
CA LYS A 241 -12.94 -4.37 -5.46
C LYS A 241 -12.77 -5.66 -4.64
N ARG A 242 -13.54 -6.70 -4.95
CA ARG A 242 -13.43 -8.02 -4.28
C ARG A 242 -12.03 -8.61 -4.44
N PHE A 243 -11.42 -8.50 -5.62
CA PHE A 243 -10.04 -8.94 -5.83
C PHE A 243 -9.05 -8.19 -4.91
N LEU A 244 -9.14 -6.87 -4.81
CA LEU A 244 -8.28 -6.07 -3.93
C LEU A 244 -8.50 -6.40 -2.45
N GLU A 245 -9.74 -6.60 -2.04
CA GLU A 245 -10.10 -7.04 -0.68
C GLU A 245 -9.57 -8.46 -0.39
N SER A 246 -9.58 -9.36 -1.37
CA SER A 246 -9.00 -10.69 -1.24
C SER A 246 -7.47 -10.66 -1.06
N LYS A 247 -6.80 -9.58 -1.51
CA LYS A 247 -5.38 -9.30 -1.23
C LYS A 247 -5.17 -8.64 0.13
N LEU A 248 -6.18 -8.62 1.00
CA LEU A 248 -6.18 -8.01 2.34
C LEU A 248 -5.93 -6.50 2.33
N LEU A 249 -6.17 -5.84 1.19
CA LEU A 249 -6.15 -4.40 1.09
C LEU A 249 -7.39 -3.79 1.76
N ASN A 250 -7.18 -2.70 2.48
CA ASN A 250 -8.27 -1.88 3.00
C ASN A 250 -8.74 -0.91 1.91
N VAL A 251 -9.84 -1.26 1.25
CA VAL A 251 -10.40 -0.47 0.13
C VAL A 251 -11.20 0.70 0.67
N ILE A 252 -10.86 1.91 0.25
CA ILE A 252 -11.54 3.16 0.58
C ILE A 252 -12.16 3.73 -0.69
N GLU A 253 -13.47 3.87 -0.71
CA GLU A 253 -14.22 4.45 -1.83
C GLU A 253 -14.48 5.93 -1.57
N THR A 254 -14.11 6.79 -2.52
CA THR A 254 -14.32 8.24 -2.38
C THR A 254 -14.36 8.94 -3.74
N SER A 255 -14.69 10.23 -3.74
CA SER A 255 -14.60 11.07 -4.94
C SER A 255 -13.16 11.58 -5.16
N PRO A 256 -12.76 11.88 -6.41
CA PRO A 256 -11.46 12.50 -6.71
C PRO A 256 -11.20 13.79 -5.93
N GLN A 257 -12.24 14.62 -5.76
CA GLN A 257 -12.14 15.88 -5.03
C GLN A 257 -11.83 15.64 -3.55
N LYS A 258 -12.65 14.82 -2.86
CA LYS A 258 -12.45 14.52 -1.44
C LYS A 258 -11.10 13.86 -1.19
N HIS A 259 -10.68 12.97 -2.08
CA HIS A 259 -9.34 12.37 -2.04
C HIS A 259 -8.27 13.46 -2.02
N ASP A 260 -8.26 14.37 -3.00
CA ASP A 260 -7.19 15.36 -3.13
C ASP A 260 -7.20 16.39 -1.99
N GLU A 261 -8.37 16.73 -1.43
CA GLU A 261 -8.48 17.55 -0.22
C GLU A 261 -7.83 16.89 1.01
N GLU A 262 -8.04 15.60 1.20
CA GLU A 262 -7.47 14.84 2.34
C GLU A 262 -5.96 14.56 2.12
N ILE A 263 -5.56 14.23 0.90
CA ILE A 263 -4.15 14.00 0.55
C ILE A 263 -3.31 15.27 0.71
N ALA A 264 -3.85 16.44 0.41
CA ALA A 264 -3.14 17.70 0.64
C ALA A 264 -2.80 17.89 2.13
N LYS A 265 -3.70 17.50 3.03
CA LYS A 265 -3.53 17.62 4.50
C LYS A 265 -2.68 16.52 5.11
N SER A 266 -2.59 15.38 4.47
CA SER A 266 -1.84 14.21 4.95
C SER A 266 -0.55 14.02 4.15
N LEU A 267 -0.58 13.31 3.04
CA LEU A 267 0.59 12.91 2.27
C LEU A 267 1.45 14.11 1.82
N VAL A 268 0.83 15.12 1.18
CA VAL A 268 1.57 16.29 0.67
C VAL A 268 2.23 17.08 1.79
N LEU A 269 1.53 17.26 2.92
CA LEU A 269 2.08 17.94 4.08
C LEU A 269 3.21 17.13 4.71
N THR A 270 3.06 15.81 4.85
CA THR A 270 4.12 14.93 5.36
C THR A 270 5.37 15.02 4.50
N HIS A 271 5.24 14.97 3.17
CA HIS A 271 6.37 15.14 2.26
C HIS A 271 7.01 16.53 2.36
N PHE A 272 6.21 17.57 2.53
CA PHE A 272 6.73 18.94 2.70
C PHE A 272 7.56 19.06 3.98
N ILE A 273 7.07 18.52 5.10
CA ILE A 273 7.79 18.50 6.38
C ILE A 273 9.06 17.64 6.26
N GLY A 274 8.96 16.43 5.69
CA GLY A 274 10.10 15.54 5.53
C GLY A 274 11.20 16.13 4.66
N ARG A 275 10.86 16.85 3.57
CA ARG A 275 11.84 17.57 2.75
C ARG A 275 12.50 18.72 3.51
N ALA A 276 11.76 19.45 4.35
CA ALA A 276 12.33 20.48 5.22
C ALA A 276 13.29 19.87 6.25
N LEU A 277 12.96 18.72 6.85
CA LEU A 277 13.85 18.01 7.76
C LEU A 277 15.13 17.54 7.06
N ILE A 278 15.05 17.06 5.80
CA ILE A 278 16.23 16.72 4.98
C ILE A 278 17.10 17.98 4.74
N ASP A 279 16.48 19.10 4.38
CA ASP A 279 17.16 20.37 4.14
C ASP A 279 17.91 20.86 5.42
N MET A 280 17.28 20.71 6.59
CA MET A 280 17.89 20.95 7.89
C MET A 280 18.97 19.95 8.30
N LYS A 281 19.20 18.89 7.48
CA LYS A 281 20.10 17.78 7.82
C LYS A 281 19.74 17.08 9.14
N ALA A 282 18.44 17.01 9.44
CA ALA A 282 17.96 16.33 10.65
C ALA A 282 18.28 14.83 10.58
N SER A 283 18.76 14.27 11.69
CA SER A 283 19.18 12.88 11.79
C SER A 283 18.89 12.32 13.19
N ALA A 284 19.02 11.01 13.36
CA ALA A 284 18.98 10.41 14.69
C ALA A 284 20.11 10.98 15.56
N LEU A 285 19.81 11.23 16.85
CA LEU A 285 20.73 11.78 17.82
C LEU A 285 20.92 10.80 18.97
N GLU A 286 22.06 10.86 19.65
CA GLU A 286 22.32 10.05 20.85
C GLU A 286 21.44 10.51 22.02
N ILE A 287 21.25 11.83 22.16
CA ILE A 287 20.37 12.41 23.17
C ILE A 287 19.08 12.86 22.47
N ASP A 288 18.05 12.04 22.52
CA ASP A 288 16.78 12.33 21.90
C ASP A 288 15.57 11.98 22.78
N THR A 289 14.39 12.44 22.36
CA THR A 289 13.10 12.08 22.97
C THR A 289 12.31 11.18 22.05
N ARG A 290 11.32 10.45 22.60
CA ARG A 290 10.39 9.67 21.79
C ARG A 290 9.72 10.51 20.70
N GLY A 291 9.28 11.74 21.05
CA GLY A 291 8.65 12.63 20.08
C GLY A 291 9.58 13.01 18.93
N TYR A 292 10.87 13.22 19.20
CA TYR A 292 11.86 13.48 18.16
C TYR A 292 12.06 12.24 17.26
N ARG A 293 12.17 11.04 17.82
CA ARG A 293 12.27 9.80 17.03
C ARG A 293 11.06 9.60 16.10
N ASP A 294 9.86 9.87 16.60
CA ASP A 294 8.64 9.78 15.80
C ASP A 294 8.63 10.84 14.67
N LEU A 295 9.15 12.05 14.92
CA LEU A 295 9.33 13.08 13.91
C LEU A 295 10.33 12.65 12.83
N ILE A 296 11.48 12.10 13.21
CA ILE A 296 12.53 11.65 12.28
C ILE A 296 12.06 10.47 11.42
N ARG A 297 11.13 9.63 11.87
CA ARG A 297 10.55 8.56 11.05
C ARG A 297 9.88 9.06 9.77
N ILE A 298 9.51 10.34 9.69
CA ILE A 298 9.02 10.96 8.45
C ILE A 298 10.08 10.88 7.35
N LEU A 299 11.37 10.93 7.67
CA LEU A 299 12.46 10.80 6.70
C LEU A 299 12.41 9.47 5.96
N ASP A 300 12.05 8.38 6.65
CA ASP A 300 11.93 7.06 6.04
C ASP A 300 10.83 7.00 4.97
N THR A 301 9.82 7.85 5.10
CA THR A 301 8.73 7.97 4.13
C THR A 301 9.16 8.70 2.86
N VAL A 302 10.06 9.68 2.95
CA VAL A 302 10.33 10.62 1.85
C VAL A 302 11.72 10.51 1.23
N LYS A 303 12.70 9.90 1.91
CA LYS A 303 14.11 9.86 1.47
C LYS A 303 14.32 9.15 0.13
N ASN A 304 13.53 8.12 -0.14
CA ASN A 304 13.64 7.31 -1.35
C ASN A 304 12.72 7.78 -2.48
N ASP A 305 11.84 8.74 -2.22
CA ASP A 305 10.96 9.30 -3.23
C ASP A 305 11.67 10.35 -4.09
N THR A 306 11.41 10.32 -5.39
CA THR A 306 12.01 11.25 -6.34
C THR A 306 11.54 12.68 -6.08
N TRP A 307 12.39 13.66 -6.40
CA TRP A 307 12.01 15.06 -6.35
C TRP A 307 10.83 15.34 -7.30
N GLN A 308 10.80 14.69 -8.47
CA GLN A 308 9.70 14.79 -9.43
C GLN A 308 8.34 14.37 -8.82
N LEU A 309 8.29 13.28 -8.06
CA LEU A 309 7.05 12.87 -7.38
C LEU A 309 6.58 13.94 -6.39
N PHE A 310 7.49 14.51 -5.63
CA PHE A 310 7.20 15.61 -4.71
C PHE A 310 6.67 16.86 -5.44
N GLU A 311 7.31 17.27 -6.53
CA GLU A 311 6.85 18.39 -7.35
C GLU A 311 5.49 18.11 -7.98
N ASP A 312 5.30 16.93 -8.55
CA ASP A 312 4.05 16.53 -9.19
C ASP A 312 2.88 16.54 -8.20
N MET A 313 3.04 15.95 -6.99
CA MET A 313 2.01 15.98 -5.94
C MET A 313 1.63 17.42 -5.55
N ASN A 314 2.60 18.32 -5.51
CA ASN A 314 2.38 19.71 -5.16
C ASN A 314 1.74 20.53 -6.29
N LYS A 315 2.15 20.28 -7.53
CA LYS A 315 1.70 21.01 -8.73
C LYS A 315 0.28 20.60 -9.14
N PHE A 316 -0.01 19.32 -9.10
CA PHE A 316 -1.25 18.76 -9.63
C PHE A 316 -2.35 18.55 -8.59
N ASN A 317 -2.06 18.72 -7.28
CA ASN A 317 -3.08 18.84 -6.25
C ASN A 317 -3.38 20.31 -5.98
N LYS A 318 -4.54 20.79 -6.40
CA LYS A 318 -4.93 22.22 -6.29
C LYS A 318 -5.02 22.74 -4.85
N TYR A 319 -5.14 21.83 -3.84
CA TYR A 319 -5.26 22.20 -2.43
C TYR A 319 -3.88 22.34 -1.75
N SER A 320 -2.83 21.78 -2.32
CA SER A 320 -1.48 21.71 -1.74
C SER A 320 -0.92 23.08 -1.36
N LYS A 321 -1.08 24.07 -2.23
CA LYS A 321 -0.57 25.45 -2.01
C LYS A 321 -1.13 26.09 -0.76
N ASN A 322 -2.44 25.96 -0.53
CA ASN A 322 -3.11 26.55 0.63
C ASN A 322 -2.71 25.86 1.94
N ILE A 323 -2.60 24.54 1.93
CA ILE A 323 -2.18 23.76 3.11
C ILE A 323 -0.75 24.12 3.51
N LYS A 324 0.19 24.19 2.57
CA LYS A 324 1.57 24.58 2.84
C LYS A 324 1.66 26.01 3.39
N LYS A 325 0.97 26.96 2.77
CA LYS A 325 0.92 28.35 3.25
C LYS A 325 0.39 28.42 4.68
N LYS A 326 -0.71 27.68 4.98
CA LYS A 326 -1.27 27.63 6.34
C LYS A 326 -0.27 27.05 7.33
N PHE A 327 0.42 25.98 6.97
CA PHE A 327 1.42 25.36 7.84
C PHE A 327 2.59 26.29 8.14
N VAL A 328 3.20 26.90 7.11
CA VAL A 328 4.31 27.86 7.28
C VAL A 328 3.87 29.05 8.15
N ARG A 329 2.69 29.62 7.88
CA ARG A 329 2.14 30.70 8.71
C ARG A 329 1.96 30.29 10.18
N SER A 330 1.49 29.05 10.42
CA SER A 330 1.33 28.55 11.78
C SER A 330 2.68 28.40 12.50
N LEU A 331 3.72 27.94 11.82
CA LEU A 331 5.08 27.89 12.37
C LEU A 331 5.59 29.28 12.72
N THR A 332 5.45 30.26 11.81
CA THR A 332 5.83 31.66 12.07
C THR A 332 5.08 32.25 13.26
N ASN A 333 3.77 31.94 13.39
CA ASN A 333 2.98 32.41 14.53
C ASN A 333 3.47 31.84 15.87
N VAL A 334 3.86 30.56 15.89
CA VAL A 334 4.44 29.93 17.10
C VAL A 334 5.78 30.55 17.43
N ASP A 335 6.67 30.75 16.46
CA ASP A 335 7.98 31.40 16.65
C ASP A 335 7.83 32.83 17.21
N ASN A 336 6.89 33.60 16.66
CA ASN A 336 6.63 34.94 17.13
C ASN A 336 6.12 35.01 18.59
N ARG A 337 5.38 33.99 19.06
CA ARG A 337 4.93 33.91 20.46
C ARG A 337 6.07 33.59 21.42
N LEU A 338 7.10 32.91 20.97
CA LEU A 338 8.27 32.60 21.81
C LEU A 338 9.25 33.78 21.94
N LYS A 339 9.07 34.83 21.13
CA LYS A 339 9.87 36.06 21.17
C LYS A 339 9.26 37.14 22.05
N GLN A 340 8.08 36.91 22.59
CA GLN A 340 7.38 37.78 23.58
C GLN A 340 7.69 37.30 25.00
#